data_cbc636eb3dee4c1d2129998ada3d3133
#
_entry.id   cbc636eb3dee4c1d2129998ada3d3133
#
_cell.length_a   1.000
_cell.length_b   1.000
_cell.length_c   1.000
_cell.angle_alpha   90.00
_cell.angle_beta   90.00
_cell.angle_gamma   90.00
#
_symmetry.space_group_name_H-M   'P 1'
#
loop_
_entity.id
_entity.type
_entity.pdbx_description
1 polymer ?
#
loop_
_entity_poly.entity_id
_entity_poly.type
_entity_poly.pdbx_seq_one_letter_code
_entity_poly.pdbx_strand_id
1 'polypeptide(L)'
;MMLRSVNQNPFFIGANGVTIILKEGYGVGTVGKADGDSSGKTYTAVSEAQLRAMDVDTDDYTIVCTSLVTDMSAIFQNASTFNQDIGSWDTSNVTNMEIMFARFTGSNTTFNQDIGNWDVSNVTNMNGMFRSNEDFNQDIGNWDVNNVTNMNAMFFIASSFNQNISNWNVNNVTNMNSMFAIATAFNQDIGIWDVSNVTDMSEMFTDATSFNQNLSGWCVTNIASQPSDFDNGATAWVIANSRPVWGTCP
;
A
#
# COMPACT_ATOMS: atom_id res chain seq x y z
N MET A 1 37.77 35.76 3.77
CA MET A 1 36.34 35.42 3.63
C MET A 1 36.14 34.08 4.30
N MET A 2 35.72 34.05 5.57
CA MET A 2 35.51 32.78 6.30
C MET A 2 34.24 32.13 5.76
N LEU A 3 34.40 31.05 5.06
CA LEU A 3 33.28 30.13 4.80
C LEU A 3 32.75 29.64 6.16
N ARG A 4 31.62 30.16 6.60
CA ARG A 4 30.86 29.53 7.67
C ARG A 4 30.51 28.14 7.18
N SER A 5 31.13 27.13 7.74
CA SER A 5 30.61 25.77 7.72
C SER A 5 29.24 25.83 8.41
N VAL A 6 28.21 26.02 7.61
CA VAL A 6 26.86 25.78 8.09
C VAL A 6 26.79 24.25 8.21
N ASN A 7 26.84 23.79 9.45
CA ASN A 7 26.63 22.39 9.78
C ASN A 7 25.15 22.09 9.50
N GLN A 8 24.76 21.99 8.21
CA GLN A 8 23.40 21.70 7.81
C GLN A 8 23.24 20.20 7.84
N ASN A 9 22.37 19.73 8.75
CA ASN A 9 21.95 18.33 8.68
C ASN A 9 21.45 18.01 7.25
N PRO A 10 21.87 16.88 6.68
CA PRO A 10 21.51 16.53 5.29
C PRO A 10 20.05 16.13 5.13
N PHE A 11 19.34 15.91 6.22
CA PHE A 11 17.93 15.50 6.22
C PHE A 11 17.07 16.54 6.95
N PHE A 12 15.77 16.47 6.73
CA PHE A 12 14.76 17.22 7.50
C PHE A 12 13.49 16.36 7.66
N ILE A 13 12.65 16.72 8.64
CA ILE A 13 11.33 16.13 8.78
C ILE A 13 10.36 16.84 7.84
N GLY A 14 9.63 16.06 7.05
CA GLY A 14 8.57 16.53 6.15
C GLY A 14 7.42 17.23 6.89
N ALA A 15 6.54 17.88 6.15
CA ALA A 15 5.42 18.64 6.69
C ALA A 15 4.43 17.81 7.53
N ASN A 16 4.39 16.49 7.34
CA ASN A 16 3.60 15.57 8.16
C ASN A 16 4.20 15.28 9.56
N GLY A 17 5.39 15.81 9.85
CA GLY A 17 6.05 15.65 11.15
C GLY A 17 6.72 14.27 11.38
N VAL A 18 6.73 13.39 10.38
CA VAL A 18 7.22 12.00 10.50
C VAL A 18 8.27 11.66 9.45
N THR A 19 8.02 11.98 8.18
CA THR A 19 8.85 11.54 7.04
C THR A 19 10.24 12.16 7.07
N ILE A 20 11.28 11.35 6.92
CA ILE A 20 12.69 11.79 6.84
C ILE A 20 13.07 11.99 5.38
N ILE A 21 13.30 13.24 5.00
CA ILE A 21 13.56 13.66 3.62
C ILE A 21 15.01 14.08 3.44
N LEU A 22 15.66 13.60 2.38
CA LEU A 22 16.99 14.03 1.96
C LEU A 22 16.92 15.39 1.30
N LYS A 23 17.76 16.34 1.74
CA LYS A 23 17.86 17.67 1.14
C LYS A 23 18.48 17.63 -0.26
N GLU A 24 18.09 18.58 -1.08
CA GLU A 24 18.70 18.77 -2.41
C GLU A 24 20.23 18.93 -2.33
N GLY A 25 20.93 18.36 -3.28
CA GLY A 25 22.39 18.39 -3.37
C GLY A 25 23.11 17.28 -2.61
N TYR A 26 22.38 16.49 -1.83
CA TYR A 26 22.91 15.28 -1.19
C TYR A 26 22.53 14.02 -2.01
N GLY A 27 23.24 12.93 -1.79
CA GLY A 27 23.05 11.69 -2.55
C GLY A 27 23.19 10.42 -1.72
N VAL A 28 23.23 9.31 -2.41
CA VAL A 28 23.39 7.96 -1.83
C VAL A 28 24.62 7.91 -0.93
N GLY A 29 24.49 7.26 0.23
CA GLY A 29 25.54 7.13 1.23
C GLY A 29 25.68 8.36 2.14
N THR A 30 24.87 9.41 1.96
CA THR A 30 24.84 10.53 2.90
C THR A 30 24.38 10.05 4.28
N VAL A 31 25.16 10.39 5.30
CA VAL A 31 24.86 10.04 6.70
C VAL A 31 24.75 11.31 7.53
N GLY A 32 23.73 11.42 8.38
CA GLY A 32 23.56 12.57 9.25
C GLY A 32 22.25 12.57 10.01
N LYS A 33 22.01 13.68 10.73
CA LYS A 33 20.76 13.90 11.46
C LYS A 33 19.74 14.64 10.61
N ALA A 34 18.48 14.57 10.99
CA ALA A 34 17.41 15.36 10.37
C ALA A 34 17.12 16.62 11.19
N ASP A 35 16.94 17.74 10.52
CA ASP A 35 16.47 18.98 11.15
C ASP A 35 15.03 18.77 11.66
N GLY A 36 14.80 19.12 12.91
CA GLY A 36 13.51 18.95 13.58
C GLY A 36 13.32 17.58 14.25
N ASP A 37 14.20 16.60 14.00
CA ASP A 37 14.13 15.30 14.66
C ASP A 37 14.69 15.33 16.08
N SER A 38 13.83 15.10 17.06
CA SER A 38 14.18 15.02 18.47
C SER A 38 14.61 13.61 18.92
N SER A 39 14.50 12.60 18.06
CA SER A 39 14.87 11.20 18.38
C SER A 39 16.36 11.02 18.59
N GLY A 40 17.17 11.91 18.01
CA GLY A 40 18.63 11.84 18.02
C GLY A 40 19.21 10.82 17.05
N LYS A 41 18.38 10.16 16.25
CA LYS A 41 18.79 9.17 15.23
C LYS A 41 19.73 9.79 14.21
N THR A 42 20.57 8.92 13.64
CA THR A 42 21.42 9.25 12.48
C THR A 42 20.90 8.41 11.30
N TYR A 43 20.52 9.08 10.23
CA TYR A 43 19.94 8.45 9.05
C TYR A 43 20.98 8.25 7.96
N THR A 44 20.74 7.27 7.09
CA THR A 44 21.55 7.00 5.91
C THR A 44 20.66 7.02 4.68
N ALA A 45 21.00 7.86 3.68
CA ALA A 45 20.34 7.86 2.39
C ALA A 45 20.80 6.66 1.56
N VAL A 46 19.86 5.84 1.13
CA VAL A 46 20.16 4.61 0.38
C VAL A 46 19.64 4.69 -1.05
N SER A 47 20.32 3.97 -1.94
CA SER A 47 19.79 3.61 -3.25
C SER A 47 18.85 2.40 -3.13
N GLU A 48 18.06 2.17 -4.17
CA GLU A 48 17.25 0.94 -4.28
C GLU A 48 18.10 -0.33 -4.13
N ALA A 49 19.28 -0.40 -4.79
CA ALA A 49 20.16 -1.56 -4.71
C ALA A 49 20.68 -1.80 -3.27
N GLN A 50 20.97 -0.72 -2.52
CA GLN A 50 21.41 -0.84 -1.12
C GLN A 50 20.23 -1.29 -0.23
N LEU A 51 19.03 -0.72 -0.43
CA LEU A 51 17.85 -1.12 0.32
C LEU A 51 17.52 -2.62 0.12
N ARG A 52 17.61 -3.09 -1.13
CA ARG A 52 17.40 -4.52 -1.47
C ARG A 52 18.50 -5.45 -0.95
N ALA A 53 19.69 -4.93 -0.68
CA ALA A 53 20.81 -5.72 -0.14
C ALA A 53 20.80 -5.81 1.39
N MET A 54 19.92 -5.06 2.07
CA MET A 54 19.77 -5.13 3.52
C MET A 54 19.16 -6.47 3.95
N ASP A 55 19.63 -6.97 5.07
CA ASP A 55 19.14 -8.21 5.69
C ASP A 55 17.95 -7.90 6.61
N VAL A 56 16.78 -8.47 6.30
CA VAL A 56 15.53 -8.21 7.03
C VAL A 56 15.55 -8.64 8.49
N ASP A 57 16.43 -9.56 8.86
CA ASP A 57 16.52 -10.11 10.21
C ASP A 57 17.55 -9.36 11.08
N THR A 58 18.53 -8.66 10.49
CA THR A 58 19.66 -8.09 11.21
C THR A 58 19.87 -6.59 11.04
N ASP A 59 19.43 -6.00 9.91
CA ASP A 59 19.63 -4.59 9.66
C ASP A 59 18.53 -3.70 10.24
N ASP A 60 18.89 -2.46 10.60
CA ASP A 60 17.96 -1.46 11.14
C ASP A 60 17.37 -0.59 10.03
N TYR A 61 16.14 -0.87 9.66
CA TYR A 61 15.38 -0.12 8.66
C TYR A 61 14.82 1.21 9.19
N THR A 62 14.82 1.42 10.52
CA THR A 62 14.26 2.64 11.14
C THR A 62 15.14 3.87 11.01
N ILE A 63 16.37 3.71 10.50
CA ILE A 63 17.35 4.78 10.28
C ILE A 63 17.69 4.98 8.80
N VAL A 64 16.88 4.41 7.92
CA VAL A 64 17.07 4.51 6.46
C VAL A 64 16.23 5.66 5.92
N CYS A 65 16.83 6.50 5.06
CA CYS A 65 16.11 7.50 4.26
C CYS A 65 16.00 7.01 2.82
N THR A 66 14.77 6.92 2.33
CA THR A 66 14.40 6.30 1.06
C THR A 66 14.07 7.29 -0.05
N SER A 67 14.36 8.61 0.15
CA SER A 67 14.04 9.67 -0.83
C SER A 67 14.58 9.43 -2.26
N LEU A 68 15.56 8.55 -2.42
CA LEU A 68 16.17 8.22 -3.71
C LEU A 68 15.65 6.90 -4.31
N VAL A 69 14.68 6.27 -3.66
CA VAL A 69 14.11 4.98 -4.09
C VAL A 69 12.85 5.23 -4.90
N THR A 70 12.76 4.62 -6.08
CA THR A 70 11.60 4.75 -6.99
C THR A 70 10.84 3.44 -7.17
N ASP A 71 11.46 2.30 -6.88
CA ASP A 71 10.85 0.98 -6.94
C ASP A 71 11.06 0.23 -5.61
N MET A 72 9.96 -0.01 -4.91
CA MET A 72 9.92 -0.77 -3.66
C MET A 72 9.30 -2.16 -3.85
N SER A 73 9.17 -2.63 -5.09
CA SER A 73 8.60 -3.95 -5.34
C SER A 73 9.39 -5.05 -4.63
N ALA A 74 8.70 -5.98 -4.01
CA ALA A 74 9.25 -7.19 -3.38
C ALA A 74 10.30 -6.98 -2.27
N ILE A 75 10.51 -5.76 -1.74
CA ILE A 75 11.59 -5.50 -0.74
C ILE A 75 11.43 -6.39 0.49
N PHE A 76 10.22 -6.58 0.98
CA PHE A 76 9.91 -7.45 2.13
C PHE A 76 9.13 -8.71 1.75
N GLN A 77 9.23 -9.11 0.47
CA GLN A 77 8.57 -10.32 0.00
C GLN A 77 9.04 -11.55 0.80
N ASN A 78 8.09 -12.31 1.35
CA ASN A 78 8.37 -13.48 2.19
C ASN A 78 9.15 -13.19 3.50
N ALA A 79 9.30 -11.94 3.91
CA ALA A 79 9.92 -11.53 5.17
C ALA A 79 8.95 -11.77 6.35
N SER A 80 8.88 -13.00 6.84
CA SER A 80 7.87 -13.44 7.81
C SER A 80 7.99 -12.79 9.19
N THR A 81 9.18 -12.32 9.55
CA THR A 81 9.50 -11.74 10.85
C THR A 81 9.58 -10.22 10.80
N PHE A 82 9.59 -9.63 9.60
CA PHE A 82 9.75 -8.19 9.45
C PHE A 82 8.54 -7.43 9.99
N ASN A 83 8.78 -6.60 11.01
CA ASN A 83 7.79 -5.69 11.59
C ASN A 83 8.46 -4.45 12.19
N GLN A 84 9.50 -3.91 11.54
CA GLN A 84 10.15 -2.69 11.98
C GLN A 84 9.32 -1.45 11.61
N ASP A 85 9.42 -0.40 12.43
CA ASP A 85 8.79 0.90 12.17
C ASP A 85 9.48 1.61 11.01
N ILE A 86 8.82 1.62 9.86
CA ILE A 86 9.24 2.28 8.63
C ILE A 86 8.31 3.44 8.24
N GLY A 87 7.46 3.89 9.18
CA GLY A 87 6.54 5.01 8.96
C GLY A 87 7.23 6.32 8.58
N SER A 88 8.52 6.47 8.94
CA SER A 88 9.34 7.65 8.59
C SER A 88 9.92 7.63 7.17
N TRP A 89 9.72 6.59 6.39
CA TRP A 89 10.25 6.50 5.03
C TRP A 89 9.64 7.56 4.10
N ASP A 90 10.46 8.14 3.26
CA ASP A 90 10.03 9.01 2.17
C ASP A 90 9.70 8.17 0.94
N THR A 91 8.42 8.05 0.66
CA THR A 91 7.88 7.27 -0.45
C THR A 91 7.42 8.14 -1.62
N SER A 92 7.62 9.46 -1.53
CA SER A 92 7.11 10.43 -2.50
C SER A 92 7.61 10.23 -3.94
N ASN A 93 8.74 9.55 -4.12
CA ASN A 93 9.28 9.22 -5.44
C ASN A 93 8.96 7.79 -5.91
N VAL A 94 8.25 7.00 -5.09
CA VAL A 94 7.98 5.59 -5.40
C VAL A 94 6.84 5.48 -6.41
N THR A 95 7.06 4.69 -7.45
CA THR A 95 6.09 4.42 -8.51
C THR A 95 5.57 2.99 -8.50
N ASN A 96 6.30 2.06 -7.85
CA ASN A 96 5.97 0.64 -7.82
C ASN A 96 6.14 0.06 -6.41
N MET A 97 5.05 -0.51 -5.89
CA MET A 97 4.99 -1.21 -4.59
C MET A 97 4.48 -2.66 -4.74
N GLU A 98 4.63 -3.23 -5.96
CA GLU A 98 4.19 -4.59 -6.23
C GLU A 98 4.77 -5.59 -5.24
N ILE A 99 3.90 -6.43 -4.65
CA ILE A 99 4.25 -7.52 -3.71
C ILE A 99 5.20 -7.12 -2.58
N MET A 100 5.22 -5.83 -2.19
CA MET A 100 6.20 -5.30 -1.22
C MET A 100 6.20 -6.07 0.10
N PHE A 101 5.03 -6.38 0.65
CA PHE A 101 4.85 -7.16 1.88
C PHE A 101 4.17 -8.51 1.63
N ALA A 102 4.25 -8.99 0.38
CA ALA A 102 3.56 -10.21 -0.02
C ALA A 102 4.23 -11.45 0.53
N ARG A 103 3.40 -12.48 0.73
CA ARG A 103 3.88 -13.81 1.05
C ARG A 103 3.36 -14.83 0.05
N PHE A 104 4.26 -15.69 -0.37
CA PHE A 104 3.96 -16.81 -1.29
C PHE A 104 4.29 -18.16 -0.70
N THR A 105 5.12 -18.24 0.35
CA THR A 105 5.60 -19.49 0.93
C THR A 105 5.72 -19.41 2.45
N GLY A 106 5.36 -20.47 3.16
CA GLY A 106 5.57 -20.64 4.61
C GLY A 106 4.50 -19.98 5.51
N SER A 107 4.85 -19.58 6.75
CA SER A 107 3.93 -18.97 7.74
C SER A 107 3.69 -17.49 7.45
N ASN A 108 2.62 -16.89 8.01
CA ASN A 108 2.16 -15.52 7.80
C ASN A 108 3.26 -14.44 7.93
N THR A 109 3.07 -13.28 7.30
CA THR A 109 3.85 -12.08 7.63
C THR A 109 3.25 -11.44 8.88
N THR A 110 4.10 -10.82 9.70
CA THR A 110 3.66 -10.09 10.90
C THR A 110 3.68 -8.58 10.71
N PHE A 111 3.92 -8.09 9.49
CA PHE A 111 4.02 -6.66 9.24
C PHE A 111 2.68 -5.98 9.50
N ASN A 112 2.66 -5.11 10.50
CA ASN A 112 1.49 -4.32 10.89
C ASN A 112 1.91 -2.97 11.48
N GLN A 113 2.92 -2.29 10.90
CA GLN A 113 3.35 -0.98 11.34
C GLN A 113 2.56 0.14 10.67
N ASP A 114 2.45 1.28 11.35
CA ASP A 114 1.77 2.46 10.83
C ASP A 114 2.54 3.05 9.64
N ILE A 115 1.92 2.96 8.48
CA ILE A 115 2.39 3.52 7.21
C ILE A 115 1.37 4.51 6.61
N GLY A 116 0.42 4.96 7.41
CA GLY A 116 -0.63 5.90 6.98
C GLY A 116 -0.10 7.24 6.49
N ASN A 117 1.13 7.63 6.91
CA ASN A 117 1.79 8.86 6.48
C ASN A 117 2.59 8.74 5.17
N TRP A 118 2.66 7.57 4.56
CA TRP A 118 3.35 7.42 3.28
C TRP A 118 2.67 8.22 2.17
N ASP A 119 3.48 8.93 1.40
CA ASP A 119 3.04 9.56 0.16
C ASP A 119 3.08 8.53 -0.97
N VAL A 120 1.90 8.04 -1.36
CA VAL A 120 1.75 7.06 -2.45
C VAL A 120 1.21 7.70 -3.73
N SER A 121 1.18 9.04 -3.79
CA SER A 121 0.57 9.79 -4.90
C SER A 121 1.21 9.53 -6.27
N ASN A 122 2.45 9.06 -6.31
CA ASN A 122 3.15 8.68 -7.54
C ASN A 122 3.09 7.17 -7.86
N VAL A 123 2.50 6.35 -6.98
CA VAL A 123 2.43 4.90 -7.18
C VAL A 123 1.41 4.54 -8.26
N THR A 124 1.82 3.71 -9.20
CA THR A 124 0.98 3.21 -10.29
C THR A 124 0.64 1.73 -10.15
N ASN A 125 1.45 0.97 -9.42
CA ASN A 125 1.29 -0.47 -9.27
C ASN A 125 1.35 -0.88 -7.79
N MET A 126 0.24 -1.42 -7.28
CA MET A 126 0.08 -1.99 -5.94
C MET A 126 -0.32 -3.47 -5.98
N ASN A 127 -0.04 -4.17 -7.11
CA ASN A 127 -0.36 -5.59 -7.25
C ASN A 127 0.20 -6.40 -6.08
N GLY A 128 -0.67 -7.10 -5.37
CA GLY A 128 -0.31 -7.99 -4.27
C GLY A 128 0.45 -7.35 -3.11
N MET A 129 0.39 -6.03 -2.91
CA MET A 129 1.22 -5.33 -1.91
C MET A 129 1.15 -5.97 -0.52
N PHE A 130 -0.05 -6.35 -0.07
CA PHE A 130 -0.30 -7.02 1.22
C PHE A 130 -0.81 -8.46 1.06
N ARG A 131 -0.52 -9.08 -0.10
CA ARG A 131 -0.94 -10.46 -0.35
C ARG A 131 -0.47 -11.40 0.76
N SER A 132 -1.43 -12.13 1.36
CA SER A 132 -1.19 -13.07 2.47
C SER A 132 -0.50 -12.42 3.69
N ASN A 133 -0.70 -11.11 3.89
CA ASN A 133 -0.32 -10.42 5.11
C ASN A 133 -1.53 -10.42 6.06
N GLU A 134 -1.68 -11.50 6.81
CA GLU A 134 -2.89 -11.75 7.60
C GLU A 134 -3.04 -10.81 8.79
N ASP A 135 -1.94 -10.22 9.30
CA ASP A 135 -1.95 -9.34 10.46
C ASP A 135 -2.16 -7.85 10.09
N PHE A 136 -1.98 -7.48 8.81
CA PHE A 136 -2.04 -6.07 8.41
C PHE A 136 -3.44 -5.49 8.57
N ASN A 137 -3.55 -4.46 9.40
CA ASN A 137 -4.80 -3.71 9.62
C ASN A 137 -4.54 -2.25 10.02
N GLN A 138 -3.55 -1.58 9.41
CA GLN A 138 -3.26 -0.17 9.69
C GLN A 138 -4.11 0.77 8.84
N ASP A 139 -4.40 1.96 9.40
CA ASP A 139 -5.18 2.99 8.69
C ASP A 139 -4.40 3.58 7.51
N ILE A 140 -4.85 3.25 6.32
CA ILE A 140 -4.34 3.74 5.04
C ILE A 140 -5.41 4.52 4.26
N GLY A 141 -6.49 4.91 4.93
CA GLY A 141 -7.63 5.61 4.30
C GLY A 141 -7.29 6.97 3.69
N ASN A 142 -6.19 7.59 4.14
CA ASN A 142 -5.71 8.89 3.63
C ASN A 142 -4.73 8.77 2.44
N TRP A 143 -4.41 7.57 1.99
CA TRP A 143 -3.53 7.41 0.83
C TRP A 143 -4.15 8.00 -0.43
N ASP A 144 -3.38 8.81 -1.16
CA ASP A 144 -3.74 9.29 -2.49
C ASP A 144 -3.40 8.23 -3.55
N VAL A 145 -4.38 7.40 -3.89
CA VAL A 145 -4.24 6.31 -4.87
C VAL A 145 -4.64 6.72 -6.30
N ASN A 146 -4.77 8.02 -6.56
CA ASN A 146 -5.27 8.53 -7.84
C ASN A 146 -4.51 8.03 -9.07
N ASN A 147 -3.23 7.74 -8.94
CA ASN A 147 -2.39 7.28 -10.05
C ASN A 147 -2.30 5.75 -10.16
N VAL A 148 -2.90 5.00 -9.22
CA VAL A 148 -2.85 3.53 -9.24
C VAL A 148 -3.72 2.98 -10.36
N THR A 149 -3.14 2.10 -11.17
CA THR A 149 -3.83 1.41 -12.27
C THR A 149 -4.03 -0.07 -12.00
N ASN A 150 -3.23 -0.65 -11.10
CA ASN A 150 -3.27 -2.09 -10.81
C ASN A 150 -3.32 -2.34 -9.29
N MET A 151 -4.44 -2.89 -8.83
CA MET A 151 -4.69 -3.33 -7.45
C MET A 151 -4.98 -4.85 -7.37
N ASN A 152 -4.55 -5.63 -8.40
CA ASN A 152 -4.73 -7.08 -8.39
C ASN A 152 -4.22 -7.68 -7.08
N ALA A 153 -5.02 -8.52 -6.43
CA ALA A 153 -4.66 -9.27 -5.24
C ALA A 153 -4.06 -8.42 -4.07
N MET A 154 -4.29 -7.09 -4.04
CA MET A 154 -3.65 -6.19 -3.05
C MET A 154 -3.84 -6.66 -1.61
N PHE A 155 -5.02 -7.15 -1.26
CA PHE A 155 -5.39 -7.67 0.07
C PHE A 155 -5.80 -9.16 0.02
N PHE A 156 -5.32 -9.90 -0.97
CA PHE A 156 -5.59 -11.34 -1.06
C PHE A 156 -5.09 -12.07 0.19
N ILE A 157 -5.99 -12.78 0.91
CA ILE A 157 -5.70 -13.45 2.21
C ILE A 157 -5.23 -12.43 3.32
N ALA A 158 -5.48 -11.16 3.21
CA ALA A 158 -5.26 -10.20 4.30
C ALA A 158 -6.44 -10.29 5.29
N SER A 159 -6.47 -11.35 6.07
CA SER A 159 -7.67 -11.79 6.84
C SER A 159 -8.07 -10.83 7.95
N SER A 160 -7.16 -9.98 8.46
CA SER A 160 -7.45 -8.97 9.48
C SER A 160 -7.81 -7.60 8.90
N PHE A 161 -7.55 -7.36 7.60
CA PHE A 161 -7.73 -6.03 7.02
C PHE A 161 -9.20 -5.62 6.98
N ASN A 162 -9.52 -4.51 7.68
CA ASN A 162 -10.87 -3.93 7.68
C ASN A 162 -10.84 -2.40 7.92
N GLN A 163 -9.84 -1.69 7.37
CA GLN A 163 -9.75 -0.24 7.50
C GLN A 163 -10.60 0.48 6.47
N ASN A 164 -11.06 1.68 6.84
CA ASN A 164 -11.91 2.50 5.97
C ASN A 164 -11.10 3.07 4.79
N ILE A 165 -11.38 2.58 3.60
CA ILE A 165 -10.80 3.01 2.33
C ILE A 165 -11.84 3.62 1.38
N SER A 166 -13.01 4.01 1.91
CA SER A 166 -14.10 4.58 1.09
C SER A 166 -13.69 5.84 0.33
N ASN A 167 -12.75 6.63 0.88
CA ASN A 167 -12.27 7.88 0.25
C ASN A 167 -11.25 7.66 -0.88
N TRP A 168 -10.81 6.44 -1.13
CA TRP A 168 -9.89 6.19 -2.23
C TRP A 168 -10.51 6.54 -3.57
N ASN A 169 -9.82 7.35 -4.36
CA ASN A 169 -10.20 7.61 -5.74
C ASN A 169 -9.57 6.55 -6.64
N VAL A 170 -10.36 5.54 -7.00
CA VAL A 170 -9.93 4.39 -7.81
C VAL A 170 -10.24 4.53 -9.30
N ASN A 171 -10.58 5.72 -9.76
CA ASN A 171 -11.06 5.96 -11.13
C ASN A 171 -10.06 5.58 -12.23
N ASN A 172 -8.77 5.47 -11.92
CA ASN A 172 -7.74 5.05 -12.88
C ASN A 172 -7.40 3.54 -12.80
N VAL A 173 -8.00 2.81 -11.84
CA VAL A 173 -7.73 1.38 -11.68
C VAL A 173 -8.41 0.60 -12.81
N THR A 174 -7.64 -0.28 -13.44
CA THR A 174 -8.13 -1.17 -14.52
C THR A 174 -8.22 -2.62 -14.10
N ASN A 175 -7.48 -3.02 -13.05
CA ASN A 175 -7.43 -4.40 -12.57
C ASN A 175 -7.61 -4.46 -11.06
N MET A 176 -8.70 -5.13 -10.63
CA MET A 176 -9.04 -5.44 -9.24
C MET A 176 -9.25 -6.95 -9.02
N ASN A 177 -8.69 -7.81 -9.90
CA ASN A 177 -8.79 -9.26 -9.75
C ASN A 177 -8.33 -9.68 -8.35
N SER A 178 -9.12 -10.53 -7.68
CA SER A 178 -8.81 -11.09 -6.35
C SER A 178 -8.49 -10.08 -5.25
N MET A 179 -8.81 -8.77 -5.42
CA MET A 179 -8.32 -7.70 -4.51
C MET A 179 -8.63 -7.97 -3.04
N PHE A 180 -9.81 -8.51 -2.72
CA PHE A 180 -10.25 -8.85 -1.36
C PHE A 180 -10.56 -10.34 -1.20
N ALA A 181 -10.09 -11.20 -2.10
CA ALA A 181 -10.34 -12.62 -1.97
C ALA A 181 -9.72 -13.16 -0.67
N ILE A 182 -10.53 -13.88 0.11
CA ILE A 182 -10.16 -14.44 1.43
C ILE A 182 -9.78 -13.32 2.46
N ALA A 183 -10.11 -12.06 2.21
CA ALA A 183 -10.03 -10.99 3.20
C ALA A 183 -11.24 -11.08 4.16
N THR A 184 -11.21 -12.04 5.06
CA THR A 184 -12.38 -12.50 5.81
C THR A 184 -12.99 -11.48 6.78
N ALA A 185 -12.21 -10.48 7.22
CA ALA A 185 -12.71 -9.40 8.07
C ALA A 185 -13.24 -8.19 7.28
N PHE A 186 -12.90 -8.07 5.98
CA PHE A 186 -13.20 -6.87 5.21
C PHE A 186 -14.70 -6.66 5.01
N ASN A 187 -15.21 -5.50 5.47
CA ASN A 187 -16.62 -5.12 5.32
C ASN A 187 -16.81 -3.59 5.26
N GLN A 188 -15.90 -2.86 4.60
CA GLN A 188 -16.03 -1.40 4.49
C GLN A 188 -16.91 -1.00 3.31
N ASP A 189 -17.61 0.14 3.45
CA ASP A 189 -18.45 0.68 2.39
C ASP A 189 -17.58 1.28 1.28
N ILE A 190 -17.54 0.59 0.15
CA ILE A 190 -16.86 1.01 -1.07
C ILE A 190 -17.84 1.24 -2.23
N GLY A 191 -19.15 1.34 -1.91
CA GLY A 191 -20.20 1.54 -2.90
C GLY A 191 -20.09 2.84 -3.69
N ILE A 192 -19.35 3.83 -3.17
CA ILE A 192 -19.12 5.14 -3.83
C ILE A 192 -17.91 5.15 -4.79
N TRP A 193 -17.15 4.06 -4.88
CA TRP A 193 -16.01 3.99 -5.79
C TRP A 193 -16.44 4.12 -7.25
N ASP A 194 -15.73 4.96 -8.01
CA ASP A 194 -15.85 4.98 -9.48
C ASP A 194 -14.97 3.87 -10.06
N VAL A 195 -15.62 2.77 -10.44
CA VAL A 195 -14.98 1.58 -11.01
C VAL A 195 -15.19 1.49 -12.53
N SER A 196 -15.60 2.58 -13.17
CA SER A 196 -15.99 2.60 -14.59
C SER A 196 -14.86 2.21 -15.55
N ASN A 197 -13.60 2.36 -15.14
CA ASN A 197 -12.44 1.96 -15.94
C ASN A 197 -11.96 0.52 -15.65
N VAL A 198 -12.50 -0.16 -14.64
CA VAL A 198 -12.08 -1.53 -14.31
C VAL A 198 -12.53 -2.49 -15.38
N THR A 199 -11.63 -3.38 -15.79
CA THR A 199 -11.86 -4.41 -16.81
C THR A 199 -11.81 -5.82 -16.26
N ASP A 200 -11.21 -6.02 -15.08
CA ASP A 200 -11.13 -7.32 -14.41
C ASP A 200 -11.41 -7.20 -12.91
N MET A 201 -12.47 -7.87 -12.47
CA MET A 201 -12.88 -8.05 -11.07
C MET A 201 -13.07 -9.54 -10.73
N SER A 202 -12.47 -10.45 -11.50
CA SER A 202 -12.59 -11.88 -11.24
C SER A 202 -12.12 -12.19 -9.81
N GLU A 203 -12.86 -13.05 -9.09
CA GLU A 203 -12.54 -13.46 -7.72
C GLU A 203 -12.48 -12.33 -6.68
N MET A 204 -12.92 -11.10 -7.00
CA MET A 204 -12.65 -9.92 -6.15
C MET A 204 -13.05 -10.09 -4.69
N PHE A 205 -14.15 -10.80 -4.40
CA PHE A 205 -14.68 -11.05 -3.05
C PHE A 205 -14.81 -12.55 -2.74
N THR A 206 -14.13 -13.42 -3.49
CA THR A 206 -14.13 -14.86 -3.19
C THR A 206 -13.77 -15.10 -1.73
N ASP A 207 -14.63 -15.85 -0.99
CA ASP A 207 -14.46 -16.17 0.42
C ASP A 207 -14.25 -14.93 1.34
N ALA A 208 -14.65 -13.73 0.93
CA ALA A 208 -14.73 -12.54 1.78
C ALA A 208 -15.95 -12.65 2.72
N THR A 209 -15.85 -13.51 3.72
CA THR A 209 -16.99 -14.03 4.49
C THR A 209 -17.73 -13.00 5.34
N SER A 210 -17.13 -11.83 5.63
CA SER A 210 -17.78 -10.71 6.35
C SER A 210 -18.36 -9.66 5.43
N PHE A 211 -18.01 -9.66 4.13
CA PHE A 211 -18.40 -8.58 3.22
C PHE A 211 -19.92 -8.56 2.98
N ASN A 212 -20.57 -7.42 3.22
CA ASN A 212 -22.01 -7.24 3.07
C ASN A 212 -22.39 -5.78 2.73
N GLN A 213 -21.73 -5.19 1.73
CA GLN A 213 -21.96 -3.81 1.33
C GLN A 213 -22.79 -3.70 0.03
N ASN A 214 -23.34 -2.51 -0.20
CA ASN A 214 -24.16 -2.24 -1.38
C ASN A 214 -23.30 -1.68 -2.52
N LEU A 215 -23.09 -2.47 -3.57
CA LEU A 215 -22.35 -2.10 -4.77
C LEU A 215 -23.25 -1.88 -6.01
N SER A 216 -24.57 -1.80 -5.81
CA SER A 216 -25.51 -1.63 -6.94
C SER A 216 -25.32 -0.32 -7.71
N GLY A 217 -24.62 0.66 -7.10
CA GLY A 217 -24.26 1.94 -7.75
C GLY A 217 -23.02 1.89 -8.63
N TRP A 218 -22.33 0.76 -8.70
CA TRP A 218 -21.12 0.67 -9.52
C TRP A 218 -21.43 0.71 -11.02
N CYS A 219 -20.70 1.58 -11.75
CA CYS A 219 -20.72 1.63 -13.21
C CYS A 219 -19.73 0.57 -13.74
N VAL A 220 -20.25 -0.51 -14.33
CA VAL A 220 -19.46 -1.69 -14.75
C VAL A 220 -19.66 -2.01 -16.24
N THR A 221 -19.74 -0.97 -17.08
CA THR A 221 -19.96 -1.12 -18.54
C THR A 221 -18.87 -1.90 -19.24
N ASN A 222 -17.64 -1.86 -18.72
CA ASN A 222 -16.50 -2.59 -19.29
C ASN A 222 -16.51 -4.10 -18.95
N ILE A 223 -17.42 -4.54 -18.07
CA ILE A 223 -17.55 -5.93 -17.64
C ILE A 223 -18.94 -6.42 -18.00
N ALA A 224 -19.08 -7.00 -19.18
CA ALA A 224 -20.37 -7.32 -19.80
C ALA A 224 -21.20 -8.40 -19.06
N SER A 225 -20.56 -9.22 -18.25
CA SER A 225 -21.20 -10.29 -17.46
C SER A 225 -20.47 -10.45 -16.12
N GLN A 226 -21.13 -11.06 -15.15
CA GLN A 226 -20.49 -11.35 -13.85
C GLN A 226 -19.16 -12.06 -14.06
N PRO A 227 -18.06 -11.50 -13.49
CA PRO A 227 -16.76 -12.16 -13.56
C PRO A 227 -16.76 -13.51 -12.83
N SER A 228 -15.82 -14.40 -13.22
CA SER A 228 -15.67 -15.70 -12.56
C SER A 228 -15.44 -15.50 -11.06
N ASP A 229 -16.18 -16.27 -10.27
CA ASP A 229 -16.05 -16.35 -8.81
C ASP A 229 -16.07 -15.00 -8.07
N PHE A 230 -16.64 -13.94 -8.65
CA PHE A 230 -16.63 -12.57 -8.13
C PHE A 230 -16.97 -12.49 -6.63
N ASP A 231 -17.98 -13.24 -6.17
CA ASP A 231 -18.46 -13.26 -4.79
C ASP A 231 -18.71 -14.69 -4.26
N ASN A 232 -18.04 -15.67 -4.87
CA ASN A 232 -18.14 -17.08 -4.44
C ASN A 232 -17.65 -17.20 -2.98
N GLY A 233 -18.49 -17.79 -2.10
CA GLY A 233 -18.13 -17.93 -0.68
C GLY A 233 -18.26 -16.65 0.18
N ALA A 234 -18.70 -15.52 -0.37
CA ALA A 234 -18.98 -14.28 0.40
C ALA A 234 -20.31 -14.42 1.18
N THR A 235 -20.31 -15.28 2.18
CA THR A 235 -21.52 -15.80 2.84
C THR A 235 -22.35 -14.77 3.61
N ALA A 236 -21.74 -13.68 4.08
CA ALA A 236 -22.45 -12.58 4.72
C ALA A 236 -23.14 -11.65 3.73
N TRP A 237 -22.79 -11.70 2.45
CA TRP A 237 -23.34 -10.77 1.45
C TRP A 237 -24.76 -11.15 1.02
N VAL A 238 -25.72 -10.81 1.87
CA VAL A 238 -27.14 -11.19 1.73
C VAL A 238 -28.07 -10.03 1.37
N ILE A 239 -27.56 -8.79 1.28
CA ILE A 239 -28.37 -7.61 0.90
C ILE A 239 -28.95 -7.84 -0.49
N ALA A 240 -30.29 -7.87 -0.60
CA ALA A 240 -30.95 -8.04 -1.89
C ALA A 240 -30.61 -6.89 -2.85
N ASN A 241 -30.33 -7.22 -4.11
CA ASN A 241 -30.01 -6.25 -5.16
C ASN A 241 -28.79 -5.35 -4.86
N SER A 242 -27.82 -5.83 -4.08
CA SER A 242 -26.62 -5.10 -3.70
C SER A 242 -25.42 -5.34 -4.64
N ARG A 243 -25.51 -6.31 -5.56
CA ARG A 243 -24.48 -6.57 -6.58
C ARG A 243 -24.59 -5.55 -7.71
N PRO A 244 -23.50 -5.27 -8.40
CA PRO A 244 -23.56 -4.48 -9.64
C PRO A 244 -24.46 -5.15 -10.69
N VAL A 245 -25.09 -4.33 -11.54
CA VAL A 245 -25.78 -4.85 -12.74
C VAL A 245 -24.77 -4.85 -13.88
N TRP A 246 -24.20 -6.01 -14.16
CA TRP A 246 -23.10 -6.15 -15.11
C TRP A 246 -23.41 -5.61 -16.51
N GLY A 247 -22.44 -4.93 -17.12
CA GLY A 247 -22.59 -4.29 -18.42
C GLY A 247 -23.36 -2.97 -18.38
N THR A 248 -23.70 -2.46 -17.19
CA THR A 248 -24.48 -1.22 -17.05
C THR A 248 -23.80 -0.16 -16.19
N CYS A 249 -24.37 1.04 -16.23
CA CYS A 249 -24.02 2.16 -15.37
C CYS A 249 -25.35 2.72 -14.83
N PRO A 250 -25.60 2.67 -13.50
CA PRO A 250 -26.85 3.12 -12.87
C PRO A 250 -27.07 4.63 -12.99
#